data_fef4d1b706755f2ebccab32a02a307be
#
_entry.id   fef4d1b706755f2ebccab32a02a307be
#
_cell.length_a   1.000
_cell.length_b   1.000
_cell.length_c   1.000
_cell.angle_alpha   90.00
_cell.angle_beta   90.00
_cell.angle_gamma   90.00
#
_symmetry.space_group_name_H-M   'P 1'
#
loop_
_entity.id
_entity.type
_entity.pdbx_description
1 polymer ?
#
loop_
_entity_poly.entity_id
_entity_poly.type
_entity_poly.pdbx_seq_one_letter_code
_entity_poly.pdbx_strand_id
1 'polypeptide(L)'
;MKYLRILILILLFSSPQNISLSAEIYFIDLKKILNQSNAGKKAQEYLKNKLKDETKKFDKETALLKKEEADLISQKKIITPEEYKKKLNALRKKNISHQKSRQMVANDIFKKKEMARQQLNKALQPILEKYMSENNITMVLDRKTVVVAKTEIDLTDTVLKILNKELKSIKLN
;
A
#
# COMPACT_ATOMS: atom_id res chain seq x y z
N MET A 1 -27.17 70.81 7.24
CA MET A 1 -27.19 69.75 8.28
C MET A 1 -27.83 68.44 7.85
N LYS A 2 -28.78 68.38 6.92
CA LYS A 2 -29.36 67.11 6.42
C LYS A 2 -28.36 66.24 5.65
N TYR A 3 -27.53 66.83 4.80
CA TYR A 3 -26.53 66.12 4.01
C TYR A 3 -25.32 65.54 4.82
N LEU A 4 -25.01 66.25 5.94
CA LEU A 4 -23.96 65.76 6.85
C LEU A 4 -24.42 64.51 7.59
N ARG A 5 -25.69 64.34 7.92
CA ARG A 5 -26.27 63.15 8.54
C ARG A 5 -26.29 61.95 7.55
N ILE A 6 -26.55 62.20 6.27
CA ILE A 6 -26.54 61.19 5.22
C ILE A 6 -25.11 60.72 4.95
N LEU A 7 -24.12 61.61 4.96
CA LEU A 7 -22.69 61.27 4.79
C LEU A 7 -22.18 60.39 5.94
N ILE A 8 -22.57 60.67 7.18
CA ILE A 8 -22.22 59.85 8.36
C ILE A 8 -22.88 58.47 8.30
N LEU A 9 -24.10 58.35 7.78
CA LEU A 9 -24.79 57.05 7.61
C LEU A 9 -24.14 56.18 6.55
N ILE A 10 -23.60 56.74 5.48
CA ILE A 10 -22.87 56.02 4.43
C ILE A 10 -21.49 55.50 4.95
N LEU A 11 -20.82 56.32 5.82
CA LEU A 11 -19.52 55.89 6.39
C LEU A 11 -19.65 54.75 7.41
N LEU A 12 -20.81 54.58 8.06
CA LEU A 12 -21.07 53.51 9.02
C LEU A 12 -21.34 52.15 8.35
N PHE A 13 -21.69 52.13 7.04
CA PHE A 13 -21.94 50.89 6.28
C PHE A 13 -20.70 50.37 5.54
N SER A 14 -19.60 51.07 5.51
CA SER A 14 -18.34 50.62 4.91
C SER A 14 -17.38 49.96 5.93
N SER A 15 -17.91 49.14 6.83
CA SER A 15 -17.06 48.27 7.65
C SER A 15 -16.36 47.31 6.73
N PRO A 16 -15.00 47.25 6.67
CA PRO A 16 -14.32 46.22 5.92
C PRO A 16 -14.72 44.86 6.53
N GLN A 17 -15.47 44.08 5.78
CA GLN A 17 -15.68 42.70 6.16
C GLN A 17 -14.31 42.05 6.09
N ASN A 18 -13.67 41.83 7.26
CA ASN A 18 -12.53 40.98 7.37
C ASN A 18 -13.00 39.59 6.98
N ILE A 19 -12.86 39.24 5.69
CA ILE A 19 -12.98 37.85 5.23
C ILE A 19 -11.79 37.16 5.84
N SER A 20 -11.95 36.63 7.05
CA SER A 20 -11.00 35.70 7.64
C SER A 20 -11.01 34.47 6.73
N LEU A 21 -10.02 34.36 5.84
CA LEU A 21 -9.76 33.14 5.12
C LEU A 21 -9.26 32.14 6.17
N SER A 22 -10.21 31.51 6.87
CA SER A 22 -9.89 30.38 7.73
C SER A 22 -9.45 29.23 6.81
N ALA A 23 -8.16 28.90 6.86
CA ALA A 23 -7.67 27.73 6.12
C ALA A 23 -8.32 26.48 6.70
N GLU A 24 -9.18 25.83 5.91
CA GLU A 24 -9.83 24.58 6.28
C GLU A 24 -8.85 23.43 6.08
N ILE A 25 -8.32 22.91 7.20
CA ILE A 25 -7.33 21.83 7.23
C ILE A 25 -7.98 20.57 7.75
N TYR A 26 -7.85 19.48 7.02
CA TYR A 26 -8.36 18.16 7.35
C TYR A 26 -7.23 17.13 7.32
N PHE A 27 -7.50 15.91 7.81
CA PHE A 27 -6.56 14.81 7.66
C PHE A 27 -7.24 13.52 7.23
N ILE A 28 -6.44 12.59 6.69
CA ILE A 28 -6.83 11.24 6.36
C ILE A 28 -5.82 10.24 6.92
N ASP A 29 -6.28 9.06 7.33
CA ASP A 29 -5.42 7.91 7.61
C ASP A 29 -5.18 7.13 6.31
N LEU A 30 -4.10 7.49 5.60
CA LEU A 30 -3.73 6.87 4.35
C LEU A 30 -3.52 5.34 4.51
N LYS A 31 -2.93 4.90 5.63
CA LYS A 31 -2.73 3.49 5.92
C LYS A 31 -4.07 2.75 6.08
N LYS A 32 -5.03 3.35 6.80
CA LYS A 32 -6.39 2.80 6.94
C LYS A 32 -7.08 2.69 5.59
N ILE A 33 -7.02 3.74 4.76
CA ILE A 33 -7.62 3.75 3.42
C ILE A 33 -7.03 2.63 2.54
N LEU A 34 -5.69 2.53 2.47
CA LEU A 34 -5.00 1.52 1.66
C LEU A 34 -5.34 0.09 2.12
N ASN A 35 -5.46 -0.13 3.44
CA ASN A 35 -5.72 -1.46 3.98
C ASN A 35 -7.20 -1.86 3.98
N GLN A 36 -8.11 -0.90 4.10
CA GLN A 36 -9.54 -1.18 4.27
C GLN A 36 -10.37 -0.96 3.01
N SER A 37 -9.81 -0.31 1.97
CA SER A 37 -10.51 -0.19 0.69
C SER A 37 -10.77 -1.56 0.06
N ASN A 38 -11.85 -1.68 -0.71
CA ASN A 38 -12.19 -2.91 -1.43
C ASN A 38 -11.05 -3.38 -2.34
N ALA A 39 -10.43 -2.45 -3.05
CA ALA A 39 -9.29 -2.74 -3.92
C ALA A 39 -8.05 -3.16 -3.12
N GLY A 40 -7.77 -2.49 -1.99
CA GLY A 40 -6.66 -2.82 -1.08
C GLY A 40 -6.81 -4.21 -0.45
N LYS A 41 -8.00 -4.53 0.07
CA LYS A 41 -8.31 -5.86 0.62
C LYS A 41 -8.12 -6.97 -0.41
N LYS A 42 -8.66 -6.79 -1.64
CA LYS A 42 -8.47 -7.76 -2.73
C LYS A 42 -7.01 -7.96 -3.10
N ALA A 43 -6.24 -6.86 -3.15
CA ALA A 43 -4.80 -6.94 -3.42
C ALA A 43 -4.05 -7.71 -2.33
N GLN A 44 -4.34 -7.44 -1.05
CA GLN A 44 -3.74 -8.15 0.08
C GLN A 44 -4.09 -9.63 0.06
N GLU A 45 -5.35 -9.98 -0.20
CA GLU A 45 -5.80 -11.36 -0.31
C GLU A 45 -5.10 -12.10 -1.45
N TYR A 46 -5.03 -11.49 -2.62
CA TYR A 46 -4.27 -12.05 -3.76
C TYR A 46 -2.81 -12.32 -3.40
N LEU A 47 -2.12 -11.35 -2.80
CA LEU A 47 -0.71 -11.50 -2.41
C LEU A 47 -0.52 -12.56 -1.32
N LYS A 48 -1.44 -12.62 -0.34
CA LYS A 48 -1.43 -13.63 0.71
C LYS A 48 -1.60 -15.04 0.13
N ASN A 49 -2.54 -15.22 -0.77
CA ASN A 49 -2.78 -16.53 -1.41
C ASN A 49 -1.60 -16.94 -2.27
N LYS A 50 -1.06 -16.02 -3.08
CA LYS A 50 0.14 -16.26 -3.88
C LYS A 50 1.33 -16.68 -3.00
N LEU A 51 1.60 -15.96 -1.92
CA LEU A 51 2.67 -16.31 -0.98
C LEU A 51 2.46 -17.69 -0.36
N LYS A 52 1.23 -18.00 0.07
CA LYS A 52 0.87 -19.31 0.63
C LYS A 52 1.13 -20.44 -0.36
N ASP A 53 0.75 -20.26 -1.62
CA ASP A 53 0.91 -21.30 -2.64
C ASP A 53 2.39 -21.51 -3.00
N GLU A 54 3.17 -20.43 -3.14
CA GLU A 54 4.60 -20.53 -3.37
C GLU A 54 5.34 -21.15 -2.17
N THR A 55 4.95 -20.81 -0.92
CA THR A 55 5.51 -21.44 0.28
C THR A 55 5.28 -22.93 0.28
N LYS A 56 4.06 -23.41 -0.03
CA LYS A 56 3.76 -24.83 -0.12
C LYS A 56 4.63 -25.56 -1.17
N LYS A 57 4.90 -24.92 -2.32
CA LYS A 57 5.79 -25.49 -3.35
C LYS A 57 7.21 -25.61 -2.81
N PHE A 58 7.73 -24.56 -2.18
CA PHE A 58 9.07 -24.55 -1.61
C PHE A 58 9.24 -25.55 -0.46
N ASP A 59 8.23 -25.76 0.37
CA ASP A 59 8.28 -26.78 1.43
C ASP A 59 8.39 -28.18 0.86
N LYS A 60 7.61 -28.48 -0.19
CA LYS A 60 7.71 -29.77 -0.90
C LYS A 60 9.09 -29.95 -1.55
N GLU A 61 9.60 -28.95 -2.24
CA GLU A 61 10.92 -28.99 -2.86
C GLU A 61 12.03 -29.15 -1.82
N THR A 62 11.92 -28.44 -0.68
CA THR A 62 12.86 -28.59 0.46
C THR A 62 12.85 -30.04 0.99
N ALA A 63 11.68 -30.66 1.13
CA ALA A 63 11.58 -32.05 1.58
C ALA A 63 12.23 -33.02 0.59
N LEU A 64 12.04 -32.80 -0.71
CA LEU A 64 12.69 -33.61 -1.76
C LEU A 64 14.21 -33.45 -1.74
N LEU A 65 14.73 -32.23 -1.62
CA LEU A 65 16.17 -31.97 -1.56
C LEU A 65 16.81 -32.63 -0.33
N LYS A 66 16.14 -32.57 0.83
CA LYS A 66 16.60 -33.25 2.06
C LYS A 66 16.63 -34.77 1.88
N LYS A 67 15.62 -35.35 1.20
CA LYS A 67 15.63 -36.78 0.90
C LYS A 67 16.76 -37.15 -0.05
N GLU A 68 16.96 -36.40 -1.14
CA GLU A 68 18.09 -36.63 -2.07
C GLU A 68 19.44 -36.53 -1.34
N GLU A 69 19.59 -35.62 -0.39
CA GLU A 69 20.80 -35.49 0.43
C GLU A 69 21.02 -36.72 1.31
N ALA A 70 20.00 -37.20 2.01
CA ALA A 70 20.06 -38.39 2.85
C ALA A 70 20.39 -39.65 2.01
N ASP A 71 19.74 -39.79 0.85
CA ASP A 71 20.00 -40.90 -0.09
C ASP A 71 21.44 -40.86 -0.63
N LEU A 72 21.96 -39.67 -0.93
CA LEU A 72 23.35 -39.51 -1.39
C LEU A 72 24.36 -39.87 -0.29
N ILE A 73 24.10 -39.47 0.96
CA ILE A 73 24.94 -39.82 2.11
C ILE A 73 24.98 -41.34 2.32
N SER A 74 23.83 -42.01 2.22
CA SER A 74 23.77 -43.48 2.36
C SER A 74 24.56 -44.21 1.27
N GLN A 75 24.61 -43.68 0.06
CA GLN A 75 25.34 -44.25 -1.09
C GLN A 75 26.84 -43.99 -1.06
N LYS A 76 27.36 -43.16 -0.17
CA LYS A 76 28.77 -42.73 -0.14
C LYS A 76 29.77 -43.88 -0.13
N LYS A 77 29.44 -45.03 0.50
CA LYS A 77 30.28 -46.19 0.59
C LYS A 77 30.04 -47.22 -0.52
N ILE A 78 29.04 -47.00 -1.40
CA ILE A 78 28.58 -47.95 -2.39
C ILE A 78 28.97 -47.52 -3.80
N ILE A 79 29.00 -46.21 -4.07
CA ILE A 79 29.32 -45.63 -5.37
C ILE A 79 30.77 -45.15 -5.43
N THR A 80 31.29 -44.95 -6.67
CA THR A 80 32.65 -44.45 -6.86
C THR A 80 32.79 -42.99 -6.37
N PRO A 81 34.01 -42.58 -5.98
CA PRO A 81 34.25 -41.17 -5.56
C PRO A 81 33.87 -40.17 -6.64
N GLU A 82 34.06 -40.48 -7.92
CA GLU A 82 33.71 -39.65 -9.07
C GLU A 82 32.21 -39.49 -9.20
N GLU A 83 31.45 -40.57 -9.08
CA GLU A 83 29.98 -40.54 -9.11
C GLU A 83 29.41 -39.77 -7.91
N TYR A 84 29.96 -39.99 -6.71
CA TYR A 84 29.59 -39.25 -5.51
C TYR A 84 29.77 -37.74 -5.72
N LYS A 85 30.95 -37.32 -6.20
CA LYS A 85 31.27 -35.93 -6.49
C LYS A 85 30.30 -35.31 -7.52
N LYS A 86 29.98 -36.07 -8.59
CA LYS A 86 29.02 -35.64 -9.62
C LYS A 86 27.61 -35.39 -9.01
N LYS A 87 27.11 -36.37 -8.26
CA LYS A 87 25.78 -36.24 -7.58
C LYS A 87 25.76 -35.12 -6.56
N LEU A 88 26.81 -34.95 -5.76
CA LEU A 88 26.95 -33.87 -4.78
C LEU A 88 26.91 -32.50 -5.46
N ASN A 89 27.64 -32.35 -6.59
CA ASN A 89 27.63 -31.09 -7.33
C ASN A 89 26.24 -30.81 -7.95
N ALA A 90 25.52 -31.81 -8.42
CA ALA A 90 24.16 -31.67 -8.93
C ALA A 90 23.19 -31.23 -7.81
N LEU A 91 23.29 -31.86 -6.64
CA LEU A 91 22.46 -31.48 -5.47
C LEU A 91 22.76 -30.06 -5.00
N ARG A 92 24.03 -29.63 -4.97
CA ARG A 92 24.43 -28.25 -4.66
C ARG A 92 23.81 -27.25 -5.65
N LYS A 93 23.83 -27.54 -6.95
CA LYS A 93 23.19 -26.71 -7.98
C LYS A 93 21.67 -26.58 -7.74
N LYS A 94 20.98 -27.68 -7.40
CA LYS A 94 19.56 -27.66 -7.07
C LYS A 94 19.27 -26.81 -5.86
N ASN A 95 20.04 -26.90 -4.77
CA ASN A 95 19.90 -26.10 -3.57
C ASN A 95 20.08 -24.60 -3.86
N ILE A 96 21.10 -24.23 -4.65
CA ILE A 96 21.34 -22.84 -5.07
C ILE A 96 20.15 -22.34 -5.90
N SER A 97 19.66 -23.12 -6.86
CA SER A 97 18.49 -22.77 -7.66
C SER A 97 17.24 -22.57 -6.81
N HIS A 98 17.00 -23.47 -5.86
CA HIS A 98 15.88 -23.37 -4.92
C HIS A 98 15.94 -22.09 -4.08
N GLN A 99 17.11 -21.76 -3.50
CA GLN A 99 17.29 -20.52 -2.75
C GLN A 99 17.06 -19.28 -3.62
N LYS A 100 17.58 -19.29 -4.87
CA LYS A 100 17.37 -18.20 -5.82
C LYS A 100 15.89 -18.03 -6.16
N SER A 101 15.18 -19.13 -6.40
CA SER A 101 13.73 -19.09 -6.68
C SER A 101 12.94 -18.50 -5.51
N ARG A 102 13.26 -18.87 -4.27
CA ARG A 102 12.63 -18.26 -3.07
C ARG A 102 12.86 -16.75 -3.00
N GLN A 103 14.09 -16.31 -3.26
CA GLN A 103 14.41 -14.88 -3.28
C GLN A 103 13.68 -14.14 -4.40
N MET A 104 13.56 -14.74 -5.58
CA MET A 104 12.81 -14.15 -6.70
C MET A 104 11.33 -13.98 -6.37
N VAL A 105 10.71 -14.98 -5.74
CA VAL A 105 9.30 -14.92 -5.32
C VAL A 105 9.11 -13.84 -4.23
N ALA A 106 9.99 -13.77 -3.25
CA ALA A 106 9.93 -12.74 -2.22
C ALA A 106 10.00 -11.32 -2.83
N ASN A 107 10.92 -11.12 -3.79
CA ASN A 107 11.06 -9.85 -4.50
C ASN A 107 9.82 -9.53 -5.38
N ASP A 108 9.22 -10.54 -6.04
CA ASP A 108 8.00 -10.35 -6.83
C ASP A 108 6.81 -9.92 -5.94
N ILE A 109 6.63 -10.59 -4.81
CA ILE A 109 5.60 -10.22 -3.82
C ILE A 109 5.81 -8.78 -3.32
N PHE A 110 7.05 -8.42 -2.99
CA PHE A 110 7.38 -7.06 -2.57
C PHE A 110 7.05 -6.02 -3.66
N LYS A 111 7.49 -6.26 -4.90
CA LYS A 111 7.21 -5.38 -6.04
C LYS A 111 5.71 -5.22 -6.26
N LYS A 112 4.94 -6.31 -6.23
CA LYS A 112 3.48 -6.27 -6.39
C LYS A 112 2.79 -5.50 -5.26
N LYS A 113 3.27 -5.62 -4.03
CA LYS A 113 2.79 -4.80 -2.89
C LYS A 113 3.00 -3.31 -3.13
N GLU A 114 4.18 -2.92 -3.60
CA GLU A 114 4.47 -1.53 -3.93
C GLU A 114 3.63 -1.03 -5.12
N MET A 115 3.45 -1.84 -6.16
CA MET A 115 2.56 -1.52 -7.28
C MET A 115 1.11 -1.31 -6.82
N ALA A 116 0.62 -2.16 -5.91
CA ALA A 116 -0.71 -2.01 -5.33
C ALA A 116 -0.86 -0.66 -4.62
N ARG A 117 0.13 -0.31 -3.80
CA ARG A 117 0.15 0.96 -3.07
C ARG A 117 0.18 2.16 -4.02
N GLN A 118 1.00 2.11 -5.05
CA GLN A 118 1.09 3.17 -6.05
C GLN A 118 -0.21 3.35 -6.82
N GLN A 119 -0.86 2.26 -7.26
CA GLN A 119 -2.14 2.33 -7.97
C GLN A 119 -3.26 2.89 -7.08
N LEU A 120 -3.30 2.51 -5.79
CA LEU A 120 -4.25 3.07 -4.84
C LEU A 120 -4.02 4.57 -4.61
N ASN A 121 -2.77 4.99 -4.41
CA ASN A 121 -2.42 6.41 -4.25
C ASN A 121 -2.79 7.23 -5.51
N LYS A 122 -2.50 6.68 -6.69
CA LYS A 122 -2.84 7.33 -7.97
C LYS A 122 -4.36 7.50 -8.14
N ALA A 123 -5.14 6.51 -7.69
CA ALA A 123 -6.60 6.62 -7.72
C ALA A 123 -7.16 7.56 -6.65
N LEU A 124 -6.48 7.67 -5.51
CA LEU A 124 -6.90 8.52 -4.39
C LEU A 124 -6.70 10.00 -4.67
N GLN A 125 -5.64 10.37 -5.38
CA GLN A 125 -5.28 11.76 -5.63
C GLN A 125 -6.41 12.56 -6.29
N PRO A 126 -7.00 12.17 -7.45
CA PRO A 126 -8.08 12.92 -8.06
C PRO A 126 -9.36 12.97 -7.20
N ILE A 127 -9.60 11.94 -6.38
CA ILE A 127 -10.72 11.93 -5.43
C ILE A 127 -10.54 13.03 -4.39
N LEU A 128 -9.32 13.15 -3.84
CA LEU A 128 -9.00 14.20 -2.86
C LEU A 128 -9.07 15.59 -3.48
N GLU A 129 -8.48 15.79 -4.66
CA GLU A 129 -8.49 17.08 -5.36
C GLU A 129 -9.93 17.56 -5.63
N LYS A 130 -10.78 16.66 -6.13
CA LYS A 130 -12.20 16.95 -6.37
C LYS A 130 -12.92 17.26 -5.08
N TYR A 131 -12.77 16.43 -4.04
CA TYR A 131 -13.44 16.63 -2.76
C TYR A 131 -13.02 17.94 -2.08
N MET A 132 -11.73 18.29 -2.15
CA MET A 132 -11.21 19.55 -1.63
C MET A 132 -11.82 20.75 -2.34
N SER A 133 -11.90 20.70 -3.68
CA SER A 133 -12.52 21.78 -4.48
C SER A 133 -14.01 21.96 -4.16
N GLU A 134 -14.76 20.87 -4.04
CA GLU A 134 -16.21 20.90 -3.76
C GLU A 134 -16.54 21.37 -2.33
N ASN A 135 -15.60 21.23 -1.38
CA ASN A 135 -15.82 21.54 0.03
C ASN A 135 -14.96 22.71 0.55
N ASN A 136 -14.33 23.50 -0.32
CA ASN A 136 -13.46 24.63 0.03
C ASN A 136 -12.32 24.26 1.01
N ILE A 137 -11.81 23.05 0.93
CA ILE A 137 -10.73 22.55 1.77
C ILE A 137 -9.40 23.05 1.22
N THR A 138 -8.61 23.70 2.09
CA THR A 138 -7.31 24.25 1.72
C THR A 138 -6.20 23.20 1.73
N MET A 139 -6.25 22.24 2.69
CA MET A 139 -5.19 21.26 2.87
C MET A 139 -5.72 19.96 3.48
N VAL A 140 -5.19 18.82 3.00
CA VAL A 140 -5.40 17.50 3.63
C VAL A 140 -4.04 16.91 4.00
N LEU A 141 -3.88 16.54 5.27
CA LEU A 141 -2.67 15.96 5.84
C LEU A 141 -2.80 14.44 5.99
N ASP A 142 -1.67 13.73 6.01
CA ASP A 142 -1.66 12.33 6.45
C ASP A 142 -1.70 12.28 7.99
N ARG A 143 -2.59 11.47 8.55
CA ARG A 143 -2.74 11.29 10.01
C ARG A 143 -1.43 11.06 10.74
N LYS A 144 -0.47 10.37 10.13
CA LYS A 144 0.85 10.10 10.74
C LYS A 144 1.67 11.36 11.02
N THR A 145 1.35 12.50 10.37
CA THR A 145 2.00 13.79 10.61
C THR A 145 1.24 14.66 11.62
N VAL A 146 0.05 14.20 12.05
CA VAL A 146 -0.83 14.93 12.96
C VAL A 146 -0.70 14.34 14.37
N VAL A 147 -0.22 15.13 15.33
CA VAL A 147 -0.05 14.70 16.72
C VAL A 147 -1.40 14.66 17.45
N VAL A 148 -2.20 15.72 17.33
CA VAL A 148 -3.53 15.84 17.95
C VAL A 148 -4.44 16.58 16.99
N ALA A 149 -5.66 16.07 16.82
CA ALA A 149 -6.71 16.74 16.05
C ALA A 149 -8.09 16.31 16.55
N LYS A 150 -9.09 17.14 16.28
CA LYS A 150 -10.49 16.78 16.51
C LYS A 150 -10.94 15.75 15.47
N THR A 151 -11.87 14.87 15.86
CA THR A 151 -12.43 13.82 14.97
C THR A 151 -13.26 14.40 13.83
N GLU A 152 -13.82 15.58 14.01
CA GLU A 152 -14.66 16.26 13.01
C GLU A 152 -13.89 16.62 11.73
N ILE A 153 -12.54 16.76 11.83
CA ILE A 153 -11.69 17.04 10.68
C ILE A 153 -11.02 15.78 10.09
N ASP A 154 -11.49 14.58 10.47
CA ASP A 154 -11.04 13.29 9.90
C ASP A 154 -11.90 12.92 8.69
N LEU A 155 -11.35 13.00 7.49
CA LEU A 155 -12.03 12.64 6.23
C LEU A 155 -11.82 11.17 5.83
N THR A 156 -11.13 10.37 6.65
CA THR A 156 -10.73 9.01 6.28
C THR A 156 -11.90 8.15 5.78
N ASP A 157 -12.98 8.10 6.53
CA ASP A 157 -14.12 7.24 6.19
C ASP A 157 -14.93 7.78 5.00
N THR A 158 -15.00 9.09 4.84
CA THR A 158 -15.63 9.74 3.67
C THR A 158 -14.85 9.41 2.41
N VAL A 159 -13.54 9.62 2.41
CA VAL A 159 -12.66 9.33 1.27
C VAL A 159 -12.63 7.85 0.95
N LEU A 160 -12.62 6.97 1.97
CA LEU A 160 -12.71 5.52 1.80
C LEU A 160 -14.01 5.10 1.09
N LYS A 161 -15.15 5.70 1.43
CA LYS A 161 -16.43 5.43 0.77
C LYS A 161 -16.39 5.83 -0.71
N ILE A 162 -15.82 6.98 -1.04
CA ILE A 162 -15.68 7.45 -2.42
C ILE A 162 -14.76 6.51 -3.20
N LEU A 163 -13.57 6.22 -2.67
CA LEU A 163 -12.61 5.31 -3.29
C LEU A 163 -13.24 3.94 -3.58
N ASN A 164 -14.03 3.39 -2.67
CA ASN A 164 -14.70 2.10 -2.85
C ASN A 164 -15.78 2.11 -3.96
N LYS A 165 -16.35 3.27 -4.28
CA LYS A 165 -17.26 3.42 -5.42
C LYS A 165 -16.50 3.46 -6.74
N GLU A 166 -15.39 4.19 -6.79
CA GLU A 166 -14.63 4.45 -8.01
C GLU A 166 -13.64 3.33 -8.36
N LEU A 167 -12.98 2.72 -7.36
CA LEU A 167 -11.95 1.70 -7.55
C LEU A 167 -12.39 0.34 -6.98
N LYS A 168 -12.78 -0.59 -7.83
CA LYS A 168 -13.25 -1.93 -7.42
C LYS A 168 -12.11 -2.93 -7.22
N SER A 169 -11.01 -2.79 -7.96
CA SER A 169 -9.83 -3.65 -7.89
C SER A 169 -8.63 -2.98 -8.54
N ILE A 170 -7.44 -3.50 -8.24
CA ILE A 170 -6.17 -3.12 -8.88
C ILE A 170 -5.57 -4.34 -9.57
N LYS A 171 -4.85 -4.11 -10.68
CA LYS A 171 -4.18 -5.17 -11.44
C LYS A 171 -2.77 -5.36 -10.90
N LEU A 172 -2.42 -6.61 -10.54
CA LEU A 172 -1.13 -7.01 -9.99
C LEU A 172 -0.42 -8.07 -10.86
N ASN A 173 -0.72 -8.05 -12.16
CA ASN A 173 -0.11 -8.99 -13.12
C ASN A 173 1.34 -8.60 -13.39
#